data_1421e6f7114ee63b5621bb6b6e2b800e
#
_entry.id   1421e6f7114ee63b5621bb6b6e2b800e
#
_cell.length_a   1.000
_cell.length_b   1.000
_cell.length_c   1.000
_cell.angle_alpha   90.00
_cell.angle_beta   90.00
_cell.angle_gamma   90.00
#
_symmetry.space_group_name_H-M   'P 1'
#
loop_
_entity.id
_entity.type
_entity.pdbx_description
1 polymer ?
#
loop_
_entity_poly.entity_id
_entity_poly.type
_entity_poly.pdbx_seq_one_letter_code
_entity_poly.pdbx_strand_id
1 'polypeptide(L)'
;MMDFGIYEKALPQSRDIEKVFQTAAEAGYRRFEMALDKDRLERFRWSKKEKAEWLRASLNSGVQIYNLVLSAHREFPFGSHKADVRKKAYEIMEEAVEFAAEMGIRTIQVAGYYALDSEEVTEDSEKRFIEAMHHAAGLAGRAGVMLGIENMDRDIISLDQMKKIVEEVNSPWLKMYPDVGNLSAHHFNVKQSLAENIHHIVGIRLKDTKEGVYRRVPFGEGIVDFKLVFSTLFNSGYRGYFGVEMWNDNSENSVEIIKEARKWLLQQTPQ
;
A
#
# COMPACT_ATOMS: atom_id res chain seq x y z
N MET A 1 1.96 11.07 19.45
CA MET A 1 0.62 10.60 18.94
C MET A 1 0.88 9.83 17.66
N MET A 2 0.30 8.65 17.50
CA MET A 2 0.48 7.83 16.30
C MET A 2 -0.14 8.54 15.09
N ASP A 3 0.59 8.55 13.97
CA ASP A 3 0.18 9.22 12.74
C ASP A 3 -0.20 8.15 11.70
N PHE A 4 -1.48 8.14 11.33
CA PHE A 4 -2.03 7.25 10.31
C PHE A 4 -2.12 7.98 8.97
N GLY A 5 -1.82 7.25 7.89
CA GLY A 5 -2.17 7.68 6.54
C GLY A 5 -3.52 7.12 6.12
N ILE A 6 -4.18 7.80 5.20
CA ILE A 6 -5.44 7.37 4.62
C ILE A 6 -5.29 7.03 3.15
N TYR A 7 -5.82 5.90 2.75
CA TYR A 7 -5.89 5.52 1.34
C TYR A 7 -6.88 6.39 0.57
N GLU A 8 -6.50 6.88 -0.58
CA GLU A 8 -7.31 7.78 -1.42
C GLU A 8 -8.74 7.28 -1.64
N LYS A 9 -8.91 5.97 -1.85
CA LYS A 9 -10.24 5.39 -2.11
C LYS A 9 -11.17 5.37 -0.91
N ALA A 10 -10.67 5.68 0.29
CA ALA A 10 -11.48 5.85 1.49
C ALA A 10 -12.20 7.21 1.51
N LEU A 11 -11.69 8.19 0.76
CA LEU A 11 -12.23 9.53 0.73
C LEU A 11 -13.36 9.68 -0.30
N PRO A 12 -14.31 10.59 -0.08
CA PRO A 12 -15.31 10.92 -1.10
C PRO A 12 -14.64 11.38 -2.40
N GLN A 13 -15.12 10.86 -3.52
CA GLN A 13 -14.61 11.27 -4.81
C GLN A 13 -14.96 12.74 -5.09
N SER A 14 -13.97 13.53 -5.44
CA SER A 14 -14.14 14.93 -5.83
C SER A 14 -13.17 15.29 -6.94
N ARG A 15 -13.61 16.18 -7.85
CA ARG A 15 -12.73 16.81 -8.82
C ARG A 15 -11.93 17.97 -8.21
N ASP A 16 -12.40 18.49 -7.10
CA ASP A 16 -11.72 19.50 -6.29
C ASP A 16 -10.72 18.81 -5.35
N ILE A 17 -9.46 18.86 -5.73
CA ILE A 17 -8.40 18.20 -4.98
C ILE A 17 -8.15 18.85 -3.61
N GLU A 18 -8.35 20.16 -3.46
CA GLU A 18 -8.23 20.82 -2.17
C GLU A 18 -9.25 20.27 -1.19
N LYS A 19 -10.49 20.03 -1.63
CA LYS A 19 -11.54 19.42 -0.81
C LYS A 19 -11.17 18.00 -0.37
N VAL A 20 -10.55 17.19 -1.25
CA VAL A 20 -10.08 15.82 -0.90
C VAL A 20 -9.09 15.89 0.26
N PHE A 21 -8.08 16.75 0.16
CA PHE A 21 -7.07 16.89 1.21
C PHE A 21 -7.62 17.53 2.49
N GLN A 22 -8.50 18.51 2.39
CA GLN A 22 -9.21 19.10 3.54
C GLN A 22 -10.03 18.05 4.29
N THR A 23 -10.77 17.21 3.56
CA THR A 23 -11.53 16.09 4.15
C THR A 23 -10.62 15.12 4.92
N ALA A 24 -9.47 14.76 4.36
CA ALA A 24 -8.50 13.93 5.06
C ALA A 24 -7.97 14.61 6.34
N ALA A 25 -7.66 15.91 6.28
CA ALA A 25 -7.19 16.71 7.42
C ALA A 25 -8.26 16.80 8.52
N GLU A 26 -9.52 17.09 8.16
CA GLU A 26 -10.66 17.16 9.07
C GLU A 26 -10.97 15.81 9.74
N ALA A 27 -10.73 14.70 9.02
CA ALA A 27 -10.80 13.35 9.58
C ALA A 27 -9.59 13.01 10.48
N GLY A 28 -8.64 13.92 10.60
CA GLY A 28 -7.48 13.82 11.50
C GLY A 28 -6.29 13.06 10.91
N TYR A 29 -6.29 12.75 9.63
CA TYR A 29 -5.14 12.14 8.95
C TYR A 29 -4.11 13.20 8.57
N ARG A 30 -2.83 12.82 8.60
CA ARG A 30 -1.69 13.68 8.24
C ARG A 30 -0.92 13.17 7.04
N ARG A 31 -1.22 11.96 6.59
CA ARG A 31 -0.59 11.34 5.44
C ARG A 31 -1.65 10.77 4.51
N PHE A 32 -1.32 10.79 3.23
CA PHE A 32 -2.20 10.38 2.14
C PHE A 32 -1.49 9.34 1.30
N GLU A 33 -2.19 8.28 0.94
CA GLU A 33 -1.72 7.26 0.02
C GLU A 33 -2.45 7.39 -1.31
N MET A 34 -1.73 7.80 -2.33
CA MET A 34 -2.26 8.02 -3.66
C MET A 34 -2.48 6.69 -4.38
N ALA A 35 -3.66 6.47 -4.93
CA ALA A 35 -4.00 5.26 -5.67
C ALA A 35 -3.46 5.32 -7.11
N LEU A 36 -2.79 4.26 -7.54
CA LEU A 36 -2.39 4.01 -8.93
C LEU A 36 -2.84 2.61 -9.35
N ASP A 37 -4.11 2.50 -9.66
CA ASP A 37 -4.70 1.35 -10.33
C ASP A 37 -4.76 1.59 -11.86
N LYS A 38 -5.24 0.59 -12.62
CA LYS A 38 -5.34 0.67 -14.08
C LYS A 38 -6.11 1.90 -14.58
N ASP A 39 -7.10 2.37 -13.80
CA ASP A 39 -7.99 3.47 -14.18
C ASP A 39 -7.37 4.85 -13.86
N ARG A 40 -6.18 4.88 -13.25
CA ARG A 40 -5.46 6.09 -12.83
C ARG A 40 -4.05 6.20 -13.41
N LEU A 41 -3.70 5.37 -14.37
CA LEU A 41 -2.37 5.41 -15.02
C LEU A 41 -2.13 6.68 -15.83
N GLU A 42 -3.20 7.41 -16.21
CA GLU A 42 -3.08 8.73 -16.83
C GLU A 42 -2.36 9.75 -15.94
N ARG A 43 -2.31 9.54 -14.61
CA ARG A 43 -1.58 10.41 -13.66
C ARG A 43 -0.09 10.51 -13.97
N PHE A 44 0.50 9.50 -14.56
CA PHE A 44 1.90 9.56 -14.99
C PHE A 44 2.15 10.64 -16.04
N ARG A 45 1.12 11.01 -16.80
CA ARG A 45 1.17 12.04 -17.85
C ARG A 45 0.71 13.41 -17.39
N TRP A 46 0.47 13.58 -16.08
CA TRP A 46 0.11 14.89 -15.56
C TRP A 46 1.17 15.93 -15.88
N SER A 47 0.68 17.08 -16.33
CA SER A 47 1.51 18.26 -16.55
C SER A 47 2.14 18.75 -15.24
N LYS A 48 3.18 19.56 -15.34
CA LYS A 48 3.77 20.23 -14.16
C LYS A 48 2.73 21.02 -13.35
N LYS A 49 1.71 21.57 -14.03
CA LYS A 49 0.64 22.32 -13.39
C LYS A 49 -0.23 21.40 -12.52
N GLU A 50 -0.69 20.27 -13.06
CA GLU A 50 -1.49 19.30 -12.31
C GLU A 50 -0.73 18.74 -11.10
N LYS A 51 0.54 18.36 -11.27
CA LYS A 51 1.41 17.93 -10.16
C LYS A 51 1.53 19.02 -9.08
N ALA A 52 1.73 20.27 -9.50
CA ALA A 52 1.84 21.41 -8.58
C ALA A 52 0.52 21.70 -7.84
N GLU A 53 -0.65 21.48 -8.47
CA GLU A 53 -1.96 21.62 -7.81
C GLU A 53 -2.12 20.60 -6.68
N TRP A 54 -1.77 19.33 -6.92
CA TRP A 54 -1.80 18.29 -5.89
C TRP A 54 -0.84 18.58 -4.74
N LEU A 55 0.39 18.96 -5.04
CA LEU A 55 1.38 19.32 -4.03
C LEU A 55 0.95 20.53 -3.19
N ARG A 56 0.32 21.52 -3.82
CA ARG A 56 -0.22 22.70 -3.11
C ARG A 56 -1.36 22.33 -2.19
N ALA A 57 -2.33 21.52 -2.66
CA ALA A 57 -3.43 21.04 -1.83
C ALA A 57 -2.93 20.23 -0.61
N SER A 58 -1.94 19.36 -0.84
CA SER A 58 -1.24 18.64 0.23
C SER A 58 -0.60 19.59 1.25
N LEU A 59 0.14 20.59 0.77
CA LEU A 59 0.82 21.57 1.64
C LEU A 59 -0.18 22.42 2.44
N ASN A 60 -1.23 22.94 1.77
CA ASN A 60 -2.24 23.80 2.39
C ASN A 60 -3.03 23.06 3.48
N SER A 61 -3.32 21.79 3.30
CA SER A 61 -4.06 20.97 4.27
C SER A 61 -3.18 20.42 5.40
N GLY A 62 -1.85 20.41 5.24
CA GLY A 62 -0.91 19.73 6.13
C GLY A 62 -0.99 18.20 6.05
N VAL A 63 -1.56 17.65 4.97
CA VAL A 63 -1.65 16.19 4.71
C VAL A 63 -0.66 15.82 3.63
N GLN A 64 0.44 15.19 4.01
CA GLN A 64 1.53 14.83 3.09
C GLN A 64 1.13 13.65 2.18
N ILE A 65 1.38 13.76 0.87
CA ILE A 65 1.35 12.59 -0.02
C ILE A 65 2.59 11.76 0.30
N TYR A 66 2.39 10.62 0.96
CA TYR A 66 3.48 9.83 1.53
C TYR A 66 3.81 8.59 0.73
N ASN A 67 2.80 7.92 0.18
CA ASN A 67 2.91 6.62 -0.45
C ASN A 67 2.12 6.56 -1.76
N LEU A 68 2.66 5.84 -2.76
CA LEU A 68 1.91 5.40 -3.93
C LEU A 68 1.44 3.96 -3.71
N VAL A 69 0.15 3.72 -3.89
CA VAL A 69 -0.42 2.37 -3.88
C VAL A 69 -0.52 1.89 -5.32
N LEU A 70 0.50 1.18 -5.78
CA LEU A 70 0.63 0.73 -7.17
C LEU A 70 -0.10 -0.60 -7.38
N SER A 71 -1.42 -0.55 -7.35
CA SER A 71 -2.28 -1.74 -7.52
C SER A 71 -2.54 -2.10 -8.98
N ALA A 72 -2.04 -1.33 -9.95
CA ALA A 72 -2.16 -1.63 -11.38
C ALA A 72 -1.51 -2.97 -11.77
N HIS A 73 -0.53 -3.44 -10.97
CA HIS A 73 0.10 -4.73 -11.21
C HIS A 73 -0.82 -5.94 -10.91
N ARG A 74 -2.04 -5.72 -10.42
CA ARG A 74 -3.09 -6.76 -10.42
C ARG A 74 -3.50 -7.15 -11.84
N GLU A 75 -3.63 -6.16 -12.72
CA GLU A 75 -4.00 -6.33 -14.14
C GLU A 75 -2.79 -6.46 -15.07
N PHE A 76 -1.61 -6.04 -14.58
CA PHE A 76 -0.35 -6.14 -15.32
C PHE A 76 0.73 -6.76 -14.43
N PRO A 77 0.61 -8.05 -14.04
CA PRO A 77 1.60 -8.70 -13.18
C PRO A 77 2.89 -9.02 -13.94
N PHE A 78 4.03 -8.89 -13.24
CA PHE A 78 5.36 -9.12 -13.84
C PHE A 78 5.61 -10.55 -14.26
N GLY A 79 5.00 -11.53 -13.58
CA GLY A 79 5.19 -12.93 -13.87
C GLY A 79 4.19 -13.52 -14.88
N SER A 80 3.30 -12.71 -15.45
CA SER A 80 2.31 -13.16 -16.45
C SER A 80 2.96 -13.98 -17.57
N HIS A 81 2.23 -14.97 -18.08
CA HIS A 81 2.64 -15.76 -19.25
C HIS A 81 2.66 -14.91 -20.54
N LYS A 82 1.91 -13.80 -20.57
CA LYS A 82 1.78 -12.91 -21.72
C LYS A 82 2.89 -11.86 -21.74
N ALA A 83 3.67 -11.83 -22.82
CA ALA A 83 4.81 -10.93 -22.95
C ALA A 83 4.41 -9.43 -22.98
N ASP A 84 3.28 -9.11 -23.58
CA ASP A 84 2.73 -7.76 -23.65
C ASP A 84 2.29 -7.24 -22.26
N VAL A 85 1.70 -8.11 -21.44
CA VAL A 85 1.34 -7.80 -20.04
C VAL A 85 2.60 -7.51 -19.23
N ARG A 86 3.64 -8.35 -19.35
CA ARG A 86 4.93 -8.11 -18.67
C ARG A 86 5.59 -6.81 -19.12
N LYS A 87 5.61 -6.56 -20.43
CA LYS A 87 6.15 -5.31 -20.97
C LYS A 87 5.45 -4.11 -20.34
N LYS A 88 4.11 -4.15 -20.28
CA LYS A 88 3.33 -3.07 -19.64
C LYS A 88 3.61 -2.94 -18.15
N ALA A 89 3.86 -4.04 -17.44
CA ALA A 89 4.23 -4.03 -16.03
C ALA A 89 5.54 -3.25 -15.79
N TYR A 90 6.57 -3.47 -16.61
CA TYR A 90 7.84 -2.73 -16.53
C TYR A 90 7.64 -1.23 -16.82
N GLU A 91 6.91 -0.88 -17.88
CA GLU A 91 6.59 0.51 -18.21
C GLU A 91 5.89 1.22 -17.04
N ILE A 92 4.89 0.57 -16.42
CA ILE A 92 4.17 1.10 -15.25
C ILE A 92 5.11 1.32 -14.08
N MET A 93 6.05 0.42 -13.82
CA MET A 93 6.99 0.57 -12.70
C MET A 93 7.97 1.73 -12.95
N GLU A 94 8.50 1.85 -14.16
CA GLU A 94 9.40 2.95 -14.56
C GLU A 94 8.69 4.30 -14.40
N GLU A 95 7.48 4.43 -14.98
CA GLU A 95 6.64 5.63 -14.85
C GLU A 95 6.29 5.94 -13.37
N ALA A 96 6.01 4.91 -12.55
CA ALA A 96 5.67 5.08 -11.14
C ALA A 96 6.85 5.60 -10.31
N VAL A 97 8.06 5.09 -10.55
CA VAL A 97 9.28 5.55 -9.86
C VAL A 97 9.60 6.99 -10.24
N GLU A 98 9.52 7.34 -11.53
CA GLU A 98 9.73 8.70 -12.01
C GLU A 98 8.71 9.65 -11.41
N PHE A 99 7.42 9.30 -11.48
CA PHE A 99 6.33 10.08 -10.90
C PHE A 99 6.50 10.28 -9.39
N ALA A 100 6.86 9.24 -8.66
CA ALA A 100 7.11 9.34 -7.22
C ALA A 100 8.25 10.31 -6.91
N ALA A 101 9.35 10.24 -7.65
CA ALA A 101 10.48 11.14 -7.49
C ALA A 101 10.09 12.62 -7.76
N GLU A 102 9.35 12.87 -8.84
CA GLU A 102 8.88 14.22 -9.20
C GLU A 102 7.89 14.80 -8.18
N MET A 103 7.01 13.94 -7.61
CA MET A 103 6.05 14.33 -6.58
C MET A 103 6.66 14.36 -5.16
N GLY A 104 7.92 14.02 -4.98
CA GLY A 104 8.55 13.92 -3.67
C GLY A 104 8.01 12.80 -2.78
N ILE A 105 7.36 11.79 -3.38
CA ILE A 105 6.80 10.63 -2.68
C ILE A 105 7.92 9.64 -2.40
N ARG A 106 7.99 9.15 -1.16
CA ARG A 106 9.14 8.37 -0.67
C ARG A 106 8.97 6.87 -0.77
N THR A 107 7.73 6.39 -0.90
CA THR A 107 7.42 4.95 -0.89
C THR A 107 6.45 4.60 -2.00
N ILE A 108 6.67 3.46 -2.64
CA ILE A 108 5.73 2.82 -3.56
C ILE A 108 5.38 1.46 -2.98
N GLN A 109 4.12 1.26 -2.63
CA GLN A 109 3.61 -0.06 -2.29
C GLN A 109 3.35 -0.81 -3.59
N VAL A 110 3.94 -1.99 -3.73
CA VAL A 110 3.88 -2.86 -4.90
C VAL A 110 2.97 -4.04 -4.59
N ALA A 111 1.94 -4.23 -5.38
CA ALA A 111 1.01 -5.35 -5.21
C ALA A 111 1.69 -6.70 -5.53
N GLY A 112 1.62 -7.63 -4.59
CA GLY A 112 2.29 -8.94 -4.66
C GLY A 112 1.55 -9.97 -5.50
N TYR A 113 1.34 -9.69 -6.79
CA TYR A 113 0.74 -10.62 -7.74
C TYR A 113 1.77 -11.15 -8.73
N TYR A 114 1.87 -12.48 -8.84
CA TYR A 114 2.75 -13.13 -9.81
C TYR A 114 2.13 -13.16 -11.20
N ALA A 115 0.83 -13.48 -11.30
CA ALA A 115 0.13 -13.74 -12.55
C ALA A 115 -1.26 -13.10 -12.60
N LEU A 116 -1.92 -13.13 -13.76
CA LEU A 116 -3.33 -12.75 -13.89
C LEU A 116 -4.23 -13.76 -13.19
N ASP A 117 -5.44 -13.34 -12.75
CA ASP A 117 -6.43 -14.27 -12.18
C ASP A 117 -6.77 -15.45 -13.09
N SER A 118 -6.60 -15.28 -14.40
CA SER A 118 -6.85 -16.30 -15.43
C SER A 118 -5.64 -17.18 -15.74
N GLU A 119 -4.51 -16.96 -15.07
CA GLU A 119 -3.25 -17.67 -15.29
C GLU A 119 -2.89 -18.51 -14.07
N GLU A 120 -2.32 -19.70 -14.31
CA GLU A 120 -1.72 -20.49 -13.25
C GLU A 120 -0.38 -19.89 -12.83
N VAL A 121 -0.14 -19.81 -11.53
CA VAL A 121 1.16 -19.40 -10.98
C VAL A 121 2.15 -20.57 -11.13
N THR A 122 3.29 -20.29 -11.72
CA THR A 122 4.38 -21.26 -11.96
C THR A 122 5.68 -20.74 -11.34
N GLU A 123 6.68 -21.64 -11.23
CA GLU A 123 8.04 -21.22 -10.83
C GLU A 123 8.61 -20.13 -11.75
N ASP A 124 8.26 -20.15 -13.04
CA ASP A 124 8.66 -19.10 -13.98
C ASP A 124 7.97 -17.77 -13.70
N SER A 125 6.71 -17.78 -13.22
CA SER A 125 6.01 -16.57 -12.80
C SER A 125 6.68 -15.94 -11.59
N GLU A 126 7.08 -16.73 -10.61
CA GLU A 126 7.84 -16.27 -9.43
C GLU A 126 9.21 -15.71 -9.83
N LYS A 127 9.97 -16.43 -10.66
CA LYS A 127 11.29 -15.99 -11.14
C LYS A 127 11.20 -14.64 -11.85
N ARG A 128 10.24 -14.49 -12.76
CA ARG A 128 10.02 -13.22 -13.48
C ARG A 128 9.68 -12.07 -12.54
N PHE A 129 8.88 -12.33 -11.50
CA PHE A 129 8.56 -11.34 -10.50
C PHE A 129 9.82 -10.90 -9.73
N ILE A 130 10.67 -11.85 -9.31
CA ILE A 130 11.92 -11.56 -8.59
C ILE A 130 12.88 -10.77 -9.49
N GLU A 131 13.04 -11.17 -10.77
CA GLU A 131 13.84 -10.43 -11.75
C GLU A 131 13.34 -8.99 -11.93
N ALA A 132 12.01 -8.81 -11.99
CA ALA A 132 11.41 -7.49 -12.07
C ALA A 132 11.66 -6.66 -10.80
N MET A 133 11.65 -7.28 -9.62
CA MET A 133 11.97 -6.58 -8.37
C MET A 133 13.45 -6.18 -8.29
N HIS A 134 14.37 -6.96 -8.83
CA HIS A 134 15.77 -6.56 -9.00
C HIS A 134 15.89 -5.29 -9.85
N HIS A 135 15.23 -5.29 -11.01
CA HIS A 135 15.22 -4.13 -11.91
C HIS A 135 14.60 -2.89 -11.21
N ALA A 136 13.41 -3.08 -10.62
CA ALA A 136 12.67 -2.02 -9.94
C ALA A 136 13.44 -1.41 -8.75
N ALA A 137 14.11 -2.25 -7.95
CA ALA A 137 14.93 -1.79 -6.82
C ALA A 137 16.13 -0.96 -7.29
N GLY A 138 16.72 -1.29 -8.44
CA GLY A 138 17.75 -0.50 -9.08
C GLY A 138 17.28 0.89 -9.54
N LEU A 139 16.08 0.95 -10.15
CA LEU A 139 15.42 2.21 -10.53
C LEU A 139 15.10 3.06 -9.30
N ALA A 140 14.42 2.46 -8.33
CA ALA A 140 14.01 3.12 -7.10
C ALA A 140 15.19 3.68 -6.30
N GLY A 141 16.31 2.93 -6.25
CA GLY A 141 17.53 3.38 -5.59
C GLY A 141 18.14 4.63 -6.22
N ARG A 142 18.14 4.72 -7.54
CA ARG A 142 18.61 5.94 -8.25
C ARG A 142 17.69 7.14 -8.02
N ALA A 143 16.41 6.90 -7.82
CA ALA A 143 15.39 7.93 -7.59
C ALA A 143 15.24 8.32 -6.11
N GLY A 144 15.85 7.59 -5.18
CA GLY A 144 15.67 7.78 -3.74
C GLY A 144 14.26 7.40 -3.24
N VAL A 145 13.64 6.41 -3.88
CA VAL A 145 12.28 5.92 -3.59
C VAL A 145 12.38 4.50 -3.03
N MET A 146 11.63 4.21 -1.97
CA MET A 146 11.56 2.89 -1.35
C MET A 146 10.42 2.07 -1.95
N LEU A 147 10.67 0.81 -2.30
CA LEU A 147 9.63 -0.14 -2.68
C LEU A 147 9.23 -1.00 -1.49
N GLY A 148 7.92 -1.25 -1.33
CA GLY A 148 7.38 -2.16 -0.34
C GLY A 148 6.44 -3.17 -0.97
N ILE A 149 6.79 -4.47 -0.97
CA ILE A 149 5.89 -5.52 -1.47
C ILE A 149 4.78 -5.73 -0.45
N GLU A 150 3.54 -5.77 -0.91
CA GLU A 150 2.35 -6.08 -0.10
C GLU A 150 1.92 -7.54 -0.32
N ASN A 151 1.60 -8.26 0.76
CA ASN A 151 0.93 -9.55 0.70
C ASN A 151 -0.55 -9.35 0.34
N MET A 152 -1.03 -10.18 -0.57
CA MET A 152 -2.33 -10.00 -1.20
C MET A 152 -3.33 -11.10 -0.80
N ASP A 153 -4.49 -11.08 -1.46
CA ASP A 153 -5.53 -12.10 -1.36
C ASP A 153 -5.14 -13.43 -2.05
N ARG A 154 -4.10 -13.44 -2.89
CA ARG A 154 -3.52 -14.59 -3.59
C ARG A 154 -2.06 -14.34 -3.97
N ASP A 155 -1.40 -15.34 -4.48
CA ASP A 155 -0.01 -15.38 -4.94
C ASP A 155 0.97 -15.15 -3.78
N ILE A 156 1.35 -13.92 -3.47
CA ILE A 156 2.15 -13.58 -2.30
C ILE A 156 1.22 -13.31 -1.12
N ILE A 157 1.00 -14.31 -0.27
CA ILE A 157 0.02 -14.25 0.83
C ILE A 157 0.67 -14.18 2.22
N SER A 158 1.98 -14.48 2.33
CA SER A 158 2.68 -14.56 3.61
C SER A 158 3.93 -13.67 3.66
N LEU A 159 4.37 -13.35 4.88
CA LEU A 159 5.63 -12.63 5.08
C LEU A 159 6.84 -13.49 4.74
N ASP A 160 6.76 -14.81 4.86
CA ASP A 160 7.86 -15.70 4.49
C ASP A 160 8.12 -15.67 2.98
N GLN A 161 7.07 -15.63 2.15
CA GLN A 161 7.21 -15.42 0.71
C GLN A 161 7.83 -14.06 0.39
N MET A 162 7.37 -12.99 1.06
CA MET A 162 7.93 -11.65 0.88
C MET A 162 9.39 -11.61 1.31
N LYS A 163 9.74 -12.26 2.44
CA LYS A 163 11.11 -12.34 2.95
C LYS A 163 12.04 -13.00 1.93
N LYS A 164 11.62 -14.14 1.38
CA LYS A 164 12.39 -14.83 0.33
C LYS A 164 12.73 -13.88 -0.83
N ILE A 165 11.75 -13.11 -1.31
CA ILE A 165 11.93 -12.17 -2.40
C ILE A 165 12.89 -11.03 -1.99
N VAL A 166 12.68 -10.43 -0.83
CA VAL A 166 13.51 -9.30 -0.34
C VAL A 166 14.95 -9.73 -0.12
N GLU A 167 15.19 -10.93 0.43
CA GLU A 167 16.51 -11.50 0.65
C GLU A 167 17.19 -11.87 -0.67
N GLU A 168 16.47 -12.42 -1.64
CA GLU A 168 17.00 -12.79 -2.96
C GLU A 168 17.37 -11.54 -3.77
N VAL A 169 16.52 -10.51 -3.78
CA VAL A 169 16.82 -9.22 -4.43
C VAL A 169 17.96 -8.49 -3.71
N ASN A 170 18.11 -8.67 -2.41
CA ASN A 170 19.19 -8.14 -1.58
C ASN A 170 19.49 -6.65 -1.84
N SER A 171 18.45 -5.84 -1.89
CA SER A 171 18.55 -4.39 -2.09
C SER A 171 18.01 -3.61 -0.89
N PRO A 172 18.68 -2.55 -0.42
CA PRO A 172 18.16 -1.69 0.63
C PRO A 172 16.88 -0.95 0.20
N TRP A 173 16.62 -0.88 -1.10
CA TRP A 173 15.48 -0.16 -1.68
C TRP A 173 14.23 -1.03 -1.89
N LEU A 174 14.29 -2.32 -1.52
CA LEU A 174 13.14 -3.22 -1.52
C LEU A 174 12.91 -3.74 -0.11
N LYS A 175 11.70 -3.56 0.39
CA LYS A 175 11.23 -3.95 1.72
C LYS A 175 9.85 -4.59 1.63
N MET A 176 9.30 -4.98 2.79
CA MET A 176 7.94 -5.48 2.94
C MET A 176 6.98 -4.35 3.33
N TYR A 177 5.75 -4.45 2.86
CA TYR A 177 4.63 -3.60 3.25
C TYR A 177 3.44 -4.48 3.68
N PRO A 178 3.52 -5.16 4.83
CA PRO A 178 2.50 -6.12 5.25
C PRO A 178 1.09 -5.52 5.36
N ASP A 179 0.11 -6.21 4.79
CA ASP A 179 -1.32 -6.02 5.05
C ASP A 179 -1.75 -7.01 6.14
N VAL A 180 -2.06 -6.49 7.33
CA VAL A 180 -2.44 -7.31 8.48
C VAL A 180 -3.82 -7.97 8.32
N GLY A 181 -4.69 -7.35 7.52
CA GLY A 181 -5.99 -7.93 7.18
C GLY A 181 -5.83 -9.17 6.31
N ASN A 182 -5.03 -9.08 5.25
CA ASN A 182 -4.76 -10.23 4.39
C ASN A 182 -4.10 -11.37 5.15
N LEU A 183 -3.13 -11.07 6.03
CA LEU A 183 -2.50 -12.09 6.90
C LEU A 183 -3.54 -12.79 7.79
N SER A 184 -4.44 -12.02 8.41
CA SER A 184 -5.48 -12.56 9.28
C SER A 184 -6.48 -13.41 8.50
N ALA A 185 -6.88 -12.98 7.30
CA ALA A 185 -7.81 -13.72 6.45
C ALA A 185 -7.24 -15.05 5.95
N HIS A 186 -5.92 -15.16 5.83
CA HIS A 186 -5.19 -16.39 5.51
C HIS A 186 -4.81 -17.21 6.76
N HIS A 187 -5.27 -16.82 7.95
CA HIS A 187 -5.03 -17.53 9.22
C HIS A 187 -3.54 -17.65 9.62
N PHE A 188 -2.68 -16.74 9.14
CA PHE A 188 -1.29 -16.71 9.59
C PHE A 188 -1.17 -16.24 11.04
N ASN A 189 -0.14 -16.69 11.72
CA ASN A 189 0.23 -16.15 13.04
C ASN A 189 0.81 -14.74 12.88
N VAL A 190 -0.08 -13.74 12.88
CA VAL A 190 0.25 -12.33 12.63
C VAL A 190 1.34 -11.83 13.60
N LYS A 191 1.25 -12.22 14.90
CA LYS A 191 2.24 -11.85 15.92
C LYS A 191 3.64 -12.33 15.55
N GLN A 192 3.78 -13.61 15.26
CA GLN A 192 5.06 -14.20 14.91
C GLN A 192 5.59 -13.63 13.60
N SER A 193 4.75 -13.60 12.57
CA SER A 193 5.13 -13.08 11.24
C SER A 193 5.67 -11.65 11.31
N LEU A 194 5.00 -10.75 12.06
CA LEU A 194 5.44 -9.36 12.19
C LEU A 194 6.73 -9.25 13.01
N ALA A 195 6.83 -9.96 14.15
CA ALA A 195 7.98 -9.86 15.05
C ALA A 195 9.28 -10.35 14.37
N GLU A 196 9.21 -11.46 13.65
CA GLU A 196 10.37 -12.06 12.97
C GLU A 196 10.86 -11.23 11.76
N ASN A 197 9.99 -10.42 11.16
CA ASN A 197 10.28 -9.68 9.94
C ASN A 197 10.41 -8.16 10.13
N ILE A 198 10.44 -7.67 11.38
CA ILE A 198 10.34 -6.24 11.69
C ILE A 198 11.37 -5.36 10.95
N HIS A 199 12.59 -5.86 10.75
CA HIS A 199 13.70 -5.14 10.10
C HIS A 199 13.53 -5.02 8.57
N HIS A 200 12.61 -5.80 8.00
CA HIS A 200 12.30 -5.77 6.57
C HIS A 200 11.07 -4.91 6.24
N ILE A 201 10.39 -4.34 7.25
CA ILE A 201 9.12 -3.64 7.07
C ILE A 201 9.33 -2.14 6.90
N VAL A 202 8.81 -1.57 5.79
CA VAL A 202 8.83 -0.13 5.51
C VAL A 202 7.51 0.57 5.86
N GLY A 203 6.41 -0.14 5.82
CA GLY A 203 5.07 0.35 6.14
C GLY A 203 4.15 -0.80 6.52
N ILE A 204 3.05 -0.51 7.18
CA ILE A 204 2.02 -1.49 7.55
C ILE A 204 0.69 -1.03 6.98
N ARG A 205 0.02 -1.91 6.25
CA ARG A 205 -1.36 -1.72 5.83
C ARG A 205 -2.30 -2.19 6.93
N LEU A 206 -3.17 -1.29 7.37
CA LEU A 206 -4.24 -1.57 8.31
C LEU A 206 -5.55 -1.67 7.54
N LYS A 207 -6.11 -2.85 7.52
CA LYS A 207 -7.40 -3.19 6.92
C LYS A 207 -8.06 -4.25 7.77
N ASP A 208 -9.37 -4.17 7.98
CA ASP A 208 -10.11 -5.26 8.58
C ASP A 208 -10.65 -6.20 7.51
N THR A 209 -10.80 -7.48 7.86
CA THR A 209 -11.19 -8.56 6.96
C THR A 209 -12.05 -9.57 7.69
N LYS A 210 -12.77 -10.40 6.92
CA LYS A 210 -13.43 -11.62 7.41
C LYS A 210 -12.94 -12.80 6.58
N GLU A 211 -13.22 -13.99 7.02
CA GLU A 211 -12.91 -15.19 6.25
C GLU A 211 -13.51 -15.09 4.82
N GLY A 212 -12.65 -15.21 3.82
CA GLY A 212 -13.05 -15.05 2.41
C GLY A 212 -13.45 -13.63 1.98
N VAL A 213 -13.42 -12.63 2.88
CA VAL A 213 -13.78 -11.24 2.59
C VAL A 213 -12.62 -10.31 2.88
N TYR A 214 -11.89 -9.93 1.85
CA TYR A 214 -10.66 -9.14 1.94
C TYR A 214 -10.86 -7.63 1.85
N ARG A 215 -12.07 -7.15 1.61
CA ARG A 215 -12.34 -5.72 1.37
C ARG A 215 -13.67 -5.28 1.95
N ARG A 216 -13.79 -3.98 2.25
CA ARG A 216 -15.03 -3.32 2.70
C ARG A 216 -15.59 -3.88 4.01
N VAL A 217 -14.75 -4.41 4.87
CA VAL A 217 -15.12 -4.78 6.25
C VAL A 217 -14.83 -3.56 7.12
N PRO A 218 -15.83 -3.02 7.83
CA PRO A 218 -15.61 -1.91 8.77
C PRO A 218 -14.64 -2.32 9.89
N PHE A 219 -13.82 -1.40 10.35
CA PHE A 219 -12.90 -1.65 11.47
C PHE A 219 -13.67 -2.05 12.73
N GLY A 220 -13.26 -3.16 13.33
CA GLY A 220 -13.88 -3.76 14.51
C GLY A 220 -15.01 -4.75 14.23
N GLU A 221 -15.40 -4.94 12.97
CA GLU A 221 -16.37 -5.95 12.54
C GLU A 221 -15.74 -7.20 11.94
N GLY A 222 -14.43 -7.16 11.76
CA GLY A 222 -13.63 -8.25 11.18
C GLY A 222 -12.96 -9.15 12.21
N ILE A 223 -11.94 -9.87 11.73
CA ILE A 223 -11.20 -10.87 12.51
C ILE A 223 -9.80 -10.38 12.92
N VAL A 224 -9.40 -9.17 12.52
CA VAL A 224 -8.06 -8.66 12.82
C VAL A 224 -7.95 -8.24 14.28
N ASP A 225 -7.02 -8.85 15.02
CA ASP A 225 -6.68 -8.40 16.38
C ASP A 225 -5.69 -7.22 16.31
N PHE A 226 -6.23 -6.01 16.17
CA PHE A 226 -5.43 -4.78 16.08
C PHE A 226 -4.65 -4.48 17.37
N LYS A 227 -5.14 -4.89 18.54
CA LYS A 227 -4.39 -4.75 19.80
C LYS A 227 -3.14 -5.60 19.78
N LEU A 228 -3.26 -6.84 19.32
CA LEU A 228 -2.13 -7.75 19.14
C LEU A 228 -1.16 -7.20 18.09
N VAL A 229 -1.65 -6.70 16.94
CA VAL A 229 -0.84 -6.09 15.89
C VAL A 229 -0.01 -4.94 16.45
N PHE A 230 -0.65 -3.94 17.06
CA PHE A 230 0.05 -2.77 17.58
C PHE A 230 1.02 -3.12 18.70
N SER A 231 0.60 -3.95 19.68
CA SER A 231 1.49 -4.36 20.77
C SER A 231 2.72 -5.11 20.25
N THR A 232 2.54 -6.00 19.27
CA THR A 232 3.65 -6.73 18.65
C THR A 232 4.63 -5.77 17.97
N LEU A 233 4.14 -4.88 17.12
CA LEU A 233 4.96 -3.91 16.40
C LEU A 233 5.74 -2.99 17.34
N PHE A 234 5.08 -2.44 18.37
CA PHE A 234 5.75 -1.56 19.35
C PHE A 234 6.78 -2.27 20.19
N ASN A 235 6.46 -3.48 20.67
CA ASN A 235 7.40 -4.28 21.45
C ASN A 235 8.62 -4.71 20.62
N SER A 236 8.44 -4.89 19.31
CA SER A 236 9.53 -5.15 18.36
C SER A 236 10.28 -3.90 17.89
N GLY A 237 9.94 -2.72 18.45
CA GLY A 237 10.63 -1.47 18.14
C GLY A 237 10.19 -0.77 16.85
N TYR A 238 9.10 -1.19 16.21
CA TYR A 238 8.57 -0.53 15.01
C TYR A 238 8.10 0.90 15.32
N ARG A 239 8.53 1.84 14.50
CA ARG A 239 8.15 3.27 14.59
C ARG A 239 7.85 3.83 13.20
N GLY A 240 7.57 2.93 12.27
CA GLY A 240 7.33 3.27 10.86
C GLY A 240 5.89 3.72 10.59
N TYR A 241 5.55 3.68 9.33
CA TYR A 241 4.30 4.18 8.76
C TYR A 241 3.16 3.17 8.87
N PHE A 242 1.94 3.69 9.08
CA PHE A 242 0.69 2.92 9.05
C PHE A 242 -0.27 3.54 8.03
N GLY A 243 -0.66 2.78 7.01
CA GLY A 243 -1.66 3.17 6.01
C GLY A 243 -3.02 2.51 6.31
N VAL A 244 -4.06 3.32 6.45
CA VAL A 244 -5.43 2.84 6.66
C VAL A 244 -6.11 2.61 5.32
N GLU A 245 -6.43 1.36 5.02
CA GLU A 245 -7.12 0.98 3.81
C GLU A 245 -8.61 0.77 4.05
N MET A 246 -9.37 1.64 3.42
CA MET A 246 -10.82 1.61 3.39
C MET A 246 -11.32 1.97 1.98
N TRP A 247 -12.58 1.74 1.73
CA TRP A 247 -13.26 2.17 0.50
C TRP A 247 -14.47 3.00 0.86
N ASN A 248 -14.57 4.20 0.27
CA ASN A 248 -15.72 5.06 0.44
C ASN A 248 -16.99 4.34 -0.04
N ASP A 249 -18.06 4.44 0.73
CA ASP A 249 -19.35 3.86 0.41
C ASP A 249 -20.29 4.83 -0.32
N ASN A 250 -19.80 6.09 -0.53
CA ASN A 250 -20.52 7.21 -1.11
C ASN A 250 -21.81 7.61 -0.35
N SER A 251 -21.94 7.19 0.92
CA SER A 251 -23.01 7.66 1.80
C SER A 251 -22.76 9.10 2.26
N GLU A 252 -23.82 9.76 2.75
CA GLU A 252 -23.72 11.08 3.37
C GLU A 252 -22.81 11.08 4.60
N ASN A 253 -22.68 9.94 5.29
CA ASN A 253 -21.88 9.75 6.49
C ASN A 253 -20.46 9.29 6.21
N SER A 254 -20.05 9.18 4.95
CA SER A 254 -18.76 8.58 4.58
C SER A 254 -17.54 9.27 5.23
N VAL A 255 -17.61 10.57 5.47
CA VAL A 255 -16.54 11.31 6.18
C VAL A 255 -16.50 10.95 7.66
N GLU A 256 -17.66 10.77 8.29
CA GLU A 256 -17.72 10.37 9.70
C GLU A 256 -17.19 8.94 9.88
N ILE A 257 -17.50 8.04 8.96
CA ILE A 257 -17.00 6.66 8.96
C ILE A 257 -15.46 6.64 9.01
N ILE A 258 -14.76 7.46 8.22
CA ILE A 258 -13.29 7.51 8.25
C ILE A 258 -12.73 8.16 9.50
N LYS A 259 -13.44 9.12 10.11
CA LYS A 259 -13.07 9.70 11.42
C LYS A 259 -13.21 8.66 12.54
N GLU A 260 -14.31 7.94 12.56
CA GLU A 260 -14.58 6.90 13.55
C GLU A 260 -13.58 5.74 13.42
N ALA A 261 -13.27 5.32 12.20
CA ALA A 261 -12.25 4.31 11.95
C ALA A 261 -10.89 4.70 12.54
N ARG A 262 -10.45 5.95 12.33
CA ARG A 262 -9.21 6.46 12.92
C ARG A 262 -9.27 6.48 14.45
N LYS A 263 -10.37 6.98 15.02
CA LYS A 263 -10.59 7.03 16.47
C LYS A 263 -10.56 5.63 17.07
N TRP A 264 -11.22 4.69 16.44
CA TRP A 264 -11.25 3.30 16.87
C TRP A 264 -9.85 2.67 16.84
N LEU A 265 -9.09 2.86 15.75
CA LEU A 265 -7.71 2.37 15.63
C LEU A 265 -6.81 2.93 16.72
N LEU A 266 -6.93 4.23 17.07
CA LEU A 266 -6.19 4.84 18.18
C LEU A 266 -6.47 4.19 19.52
N GLN A 267 -7.69 3.68 19.75
CA GLN A 267 -8.05 2.98 20.99
C GLN A 267 -7.43 1.57 21.06
N GLN A 268 -6.98 1.01 19.92
CA GLN A 268 -6.30 -0.29 19.89
C GLN A 268 -4.79 -0.16 20.16
N THR A 269 -4.24 1.05 20.17
CA THR A 269 -2.81 1.26 20.39
C THR A 269 -2.43 1.12 21.85
N PRO A 270 -1.23 0.60 22.20
CA PRO A 270 -0.73 0.61 23.57
C PRO A 270 -0.70 2.03 24.14
N GLN A 271 -1.08 2.16 25.41
CA GLN A 271 -1.00 3.42 26.15
C GLN A 271 0.42 3.75 26.57
#